data_def12cb38b5de14d0a5d67b211f187e2
#
_entry.id   def12cb38b5de14d0a5d67b211f187e2
#
_cell.length_a   1.000
_cell.length_b   1.000
_cell.length_c   1.000
_cell.angle_alpha   90.00
_cell.angle_beta   90.00
_cell.angle_gamma   90.00
#
_symmetry.space_group_name_H-M   'P 1'
#
loop_
_entity.id
_entity.type
_entity.pdbx_description
1 polymer ?
#
loop_
_entity_poly.entity_id
_entity_poly.type
_entity_poly.pdbx_seq_one_letter_code
_entity_poly.pdbx_strand_id
1 'polypeptide(L)'
;LIEKIKHNQLLRALRVDKMTLAALEATLLLYRNPAQAARKIPTLRMITMSFDELKERANDLAAKLESIPGLSVQMGSGESQVGGGSFPGYRIPTALVYLTLPTSCSPTKFEQLLRTGEPPIVARLEHDQLIFDVRTLQGGDVTKIYHRISSLMK
;
A
#
# COMPACT_ATOMS: atom_id res chain seq x y z
N LEU A 1 37.34 -13.09 -7.96
CA LEU A 1 36.68 -12.10 -7.11
C LEU A 1 36.05 -12.77 -5.88
N ILE A 2 35.21 -13.79 -6.06
CA ILE A 2 34.48 -14.49 -4.99
C ILE A 2 35.43 -15.07 -3.93
N GLU A 3 36.55 -15.72 -4.34
CA GLU A 3 37.54 -16.27 -3.40
C GLU A 3 38.19 -15.18 -2.52
N LYS A 4 38.49 -14.01 -3.08
CA LYS A 4 39.02 -12.87 -2.30
C LYS A 4 37.98 -12.34 -1.30
N ILE A 5 36.69 -12.36 -1.66
CA ILE A 5 35.60 -11.94 -0.77
C ILE A 5 35.45 -12.91 0.39
N LYS A 6 35.51 -14.23 0.16
CA LYS A 6 35.37 -15.25 1.20
C LYS A 6 36.37 -15.10 2.34
N HIS A 7 37.56 -14.61 2.06
CA HIS A 7 38.63 -14.42 3.05
C HIS A 7 38.63 -13.05 3.73
N ASN A 8 37.71 -12.15 3.34
CA ASN A 8 37.64 -10.82 3.94
C ASN A 8 36.91 -10.89 5.29
N GLN A 9 37.51 -10.36 6.35
CA GLN A 9 36.95 -10.40 7.71
C GLN A 9 35.61 -9.63 7.81
N LEU A 10 35.39 -8.60 6.98
CA LEU A 10 34.12 -7.89 6.91
C LEU A 10 32.94 -8.78 6.53
N LEU A 11 33.20 -9.88 5.80
CA LEU A 11 32.15 -10.84 5.44
C LEU A 11 31.45 -11.41 6.68
N ARG A 12 32.18 -11.54 7.80
CA ARG A 12 31.62 -12.05 9.04
C ARG A 12 30.59 -11.10 9.66
N ALA A 13 30.80 -9.80 9.49
CA ALA A 13 29.87 -8.75 9.95
C ALA A 13 28.70 -8.54 8.99
N LEU A 14 28.94 -8.75 7.68
CA LEU A 14 27.96 -8.49 6.63
C LEU A 14 27.18 -9.74 6.17
N ARG A 15 27.53 -10.92 6.66
CA ARG A 15 26.84 -12.15 6.26
C ARG A 15 25.38 -12.12 6.68
N VAL A 16 24.54 -12.53 5.75
CA VAL A 16 23.11 -12.71 6.00
C VAL A 16 22.88 -13.92 6.94
N ASP A 17 21.96 -13.77 7.88
CA ASP A 17 21.59 -14.87 8.78
C ASP A 17 20.78 -15.97 8.08
N LYS A 18 20.68 -17.14 8.73
CA LYS A 18 20.03 -18.31 8.15
C LYS A 18 18.52 -18.11 7.91
N MET A 19 17.85 -17.31 8.72
CA MET A 19 16.42 -17.07 8.58
C MET A 19 16.16 -16.25 7.30
N THR A 20 16.95 -15.20 7.09
CA THR A 20 16.89 -14.40 5.86
C THR A 20 17.18 -15.22 4.62
N LEU A 21 18.17 -16.12 4.67
CA LEU A 21 18.45 -17.02 3.52
C LEU A 21 17.28 -17.97 3.25
N ALA A 22 16.70 -18.57 4.29
CA ALA A 22 15.54 -19.44 4.14
C ALA A 22 14.31 -18.72 3.57
N ALA A 23 14.06 -17.48 4.05
CA ALA A 23 12.98 -16.64 3.51
C ALA A 23 13.22 -16.26 2.04
N LEU A 24 14.45 -15.94 1.68
CA LEU A 24 14.83 -15.65 0.29
C LEU A 24 14.65 -16.90 -0.59
N GLU A 25 15.10 -18.06 -0.16
CA GLU A 25 14.92 -19.33 -0.88
C GLU A 25 13.43 -19.61 -1.10
N ALA A 26 12.62 -19.55 -0.05
CA ALA A 26 11.16 -19.74 -0.15
C ALA A 26 10.51 -18.76 -1.14
N THR A 27 10.94 -17.50 -1.13
CA THR A 27 10.47 -16.49 -2.06
C THR A 27 10.88 -16.79 -3.49
N LEU A 28 12.15 -17.17 -3.72
CA LEU A 28 12.65 -17.53 -5.06
C LEU A 28 11.96 -18.79 -5.63
N LEU A 29 11.60 -19.75 -4.78
CA LEU A 29 10.84 -20.92 -5.20
C LEU A 29 9.46 -20.55 -5.78
N LEU A 30 8.82 -19.47 -5.33
CA LEU A 30 7.58 -18.98 -5.91
C LEU A 30 7.74 -18.52 -7.36
N TYR A 31 8.91 -17.95 -7.72
CA TYR A 31 9.18 -17.50 -9.10
C TYR A 31 9.27 -18.64 -10.11
N ARG A 32 9.38 -19.90 -9.68
CA ARG A 32 9.31 -21.07 -10.59
C ARG A 32 7.94 -21.19 -11.27
N ASN A 33 6.91 -20.59 -10.66
CA ASN A 33 5.58 -20.48 -11.25
C ASN A 33 5.14 -19.01 -11.25
N PRO A 34 5.24 -18.29 -12.40
CA PRO A 34 4.92 -16.88 -12.49
C PRO A 34 3.52 -16.50 -12.01
N ALA A 35 2.53 -17.36 -12.28
CA ALA A 35 1.14 -17.12 -11.84
C ALA A 35 1.00 -17.20 -10.30
N GLN A 36 1.74 -18.11 -9.66
CA GLN A 36 1.78 -18.16 -8.19
C GLN A 36 2.56 -16.98 -7.61
N ALA A 37 3.68 -16.60 -8.22
CA ALA A 37 4.47 -15.45 -7.79
C ALA A 37 3.63 -14.17 -7.78
N ALA A 38 2.91 -13.90 -8.88
CA ALA A 38 2.03 -12.73 -9.01
C ALA A 38 0.93 -12.68 -7.93
N ARG A 39 0.46 -13.84 -7.45
CA ARG A 39 -0.58 -13.91 -6.41
C ARG A 39 -0.03 -13.85 -4.99
N LYS A 40 1.10 -14.53 -4.73
CA LYS A 40 1.62 -14.74 -3.36
C LYS A 40 2.62 -13.68 -2.92
N ILE A 41 3.34 -13.07 -3.85
CA ILE A 41 4.31 -12.02 -3.52
C ILE A 41 3.54 -10.69 -3.53
N PRO A 42 3.40 -10.00 -2.37
CA PRO A 42 2.56 -8.81 -2.26
C PRO A 42 2.91 -7.71 -3.27
N THR A 43 4.20 -7.44 -3.46
CA THR A 43 4.66 -6.42 -4.42
C THR A 43 4.27 -6.77 -5.85
N LEU A 44 4.46 -8.03 -6.27
CA LEU A 44 4.07 -8.47 -7.61
C LEU A 44 2.56 -8.39 -7.79
N ARG A 45 1.79 -8.83 -6.80
CA ARG A 45 0.34 -8.72 -6.83
C ARG A 45 -0.11 -7.27 -7.03
N MET A 46 0.47 -6.33 -6.28
CA MET A 46 0.15 -4.91 -6.43
C MET A 46 0.48 -4.37 -7.83
N ILE A 47 1.63 -4.75 -8.40
CA ILE A 47 2.06 -4.29 -9.72
C ILE A 47 1.19 -4.87 -10.83
N THR A 48 0.81 -6.17 -10.74
CA THR A 48 0.10 -6.89 -11.79
C THR A 48 -1.42 -6.80 -11.71
N MET A 49 -1.96 -6.14 -10.68
CA MET A 49 -3.41 -5.97 -10.49
C MET A 49 -4.05 -5.23 -11.66
N SER A 50 -5.12 -5.79 -12.23
CA SER A 50 -5.85 -5.18 -13.33
C SER A 50 -6.59 -3.91 -12.89
N PHE A 51 -6.86 -3.01 -13.85
CA PHE A 51 -7.60 -1.79 -13.54
C PHE A 51 -9.04 -2.06 -13.12
N ASP A 52 -9.66 -3.12 -13.66
CA ASP A 52 -11.03 -3.52 -13.29
C ASP A 52 -11.08 -4.02 -11.84
N GLU A 53 -10.10 -4.85 -11.43
CA GLU A 53 -9.97 -5.25 -10.01
C GLU A 53 -9.76 -4.05 -9.08
N LEU A 54 -9.00 -3.05 -9.52
CA LEU A 54 -8.81 -1.82 -8.75
C LEU A 54 -10.10 -1.00 -8.64
N LYS A 55 -10.91 -0.93 -9.70
CA LYS A 55 -12.22 -0.29 -9.65
C LYS A 55 -13.16 -0.95 -8.66
N GLU A 56 -13.22 -2.29 -8.64
CA GLU A 56 -14.04 -3.03 -7.68
C GLU A 56 -13.61 -2.71 -6.23
N ARG A 57 -12.31 -2.68 -5.97
CA ARG A 57 -11.79 -2.31 -4.64
C ARG A 57 -12.09 -0.86 -4.27
N ALA A 58 -12.01 0.06 -5.23
CA ALA A 58 -12.35 1.46 -5.01
C ALA A 58 -13.84 1.61 -4.68
N ASN A 59 -14.71 0.88 -5.40
CA ASN A 59 -16.15 0.84 -5.12
C ASN A 59 -16.42 0.32 -3.70
N ASP A 60 -15.79 -0.78 -3.26
CA ASP A 60 -15.97 -1.32 -1.91
C ASP A 60 -15.54 -0.32 -0.82
N LEU A 61 -14.39 0.33 -1.01
CA LEU A 61 -13.92 1.35 -0.08
C LEU A 61 -14.84 2.57 -0.06
N ALA A 62 -15.21 3.10 -1.25
CA ALA A 62 -16.06 4.27 -1.38
C ALA A 62 -17.43 4.03 -0.73
N ALA A 63 -18.10 2.91 -1.04
CA ALA A 63 -19.41 2.59 -0.49
C ALA A 63 -19.39 2.52 1.06
N LYS A 64 -18.33 1.97 1.65
CA LYS A 64 -18.19 1.96 3.12
C LYS A 64 -17.96 3.35 3.69
N LEU A 65 -17.12 4.16 3.06
CA LEU A 65 -16.85 5.51 3.55
C LEU A 65 -18.04 6.46 3.39
N GLU A 66 -18.83 6.32 2.32
CA GLU A 66 -20.08 7.07 2.10
C GLU A 66 -21.11 6.84 3.20
N SER A 67 -21.07 5.69 3.88
CA SER A 67 -21.97 5.43 5.01
C SER A 67 -21.66 6.23 6.27
N ILE A 68 -20.52 6.94 6.31
CA ILE A 68 -20.12 7.78 7.45
C ILE A 68 -20.67 9.19 7.26
N PRO A 69 -21.54 9.67 8.16
CA PRO A 69 -22.13 11.01 8.03
C PRO A 69 -21.08 12.13 7.99
N GLY A 70 -21.30 13.11 7.13
CA GLY A 70 -20.45 14.30 7.00
C GLY A 70 -19.24 14.14 6.10
N LEU A 71 -19.00 12.96 5.54
CA LEU A 71 -17.95 12.74 4.54
C LEU A 71 -18.48 12.87 3.11
N SER A 72 -17.67 13.43 2.23
CA SER A 72 -17.90 13.39 0.79
C SER A 72 -16.84 12.50 0.15
N VAL A 73 -17.29 11.49 -0.58
CA VAL A 73 -16.41 10.49 -1.20
C VAL A 73 -16.52 10.60 -2.71
N GLN A 74 -15.38 10.58 -3.39
CA GLN A 74 -15.32 10.58 -4.85
C GLN A 74 -14.31 9.52 -5.30
N MET A 75 -14.59 8.89 -6.43
CA MET A 75 -13.65 7.98 -7.07
C MET A 75 -13.04 8.65 -8.29
N GLY A 76 -11.79 8.32 -8.56
CA GLY A 76 -11.10 8.78 -9.74
C GLY A 76 -10.03 7.81 -10.21
N SER A 77 -9.45 8.13 -11.35
CA SER A 77 -8.28 7.44 -11.87
C SER A 77 -7.03 8.26 -11.59
N GLY A 78 -5.91 7.57 -11.41
CA GLY A 78 -4.62 8.20 -11.20
C GLY A 78 -3.48 7.27 -11.56
N GLU A 79 -2.31 7.57 -11.05
CA GLU A 79 -1.11 6.79 -11.32
C GLU A 79 -0.41 6.41 -10.01
N SER A 80 -0.05 5.13 -9.89
CA SER A 80 0.82 4.61 -8.83
C SER A 80 2.26 4.54 -9.34
N GLN A 81 3.22 4.66 -8.44
CA GLN A 81 4.64 4.49 -8.73
C GLN A 81 5.19 3.24 -8.06
N VAL A 82 6.08 2.54 -8.76
CA VAL A 82 6.75 1.31 -8.27
C VAL A 82 7.99 1.67 -7.45
N GLY A 83 7.87 2.58 -6.47
CA GLY A 83 8.99 2.99 -5.64
C GLY A 83 10.16 3.67 -6.39
N GLY A 84 10.78 4.65 -5.75
CA GLY A 84 11.73 5.56 -6.40
C GLY A 84 13.08 4.96 -6.87
N GLY A 85 13.39 3.71 -6.48
CA GLY A 85 14.68 3.09 -6.84
C GLY A 85 14.58 1.96 -7.87
N SER A 86 13.43 1.30 -7.98
CA SER A 86 13.31 0.07 -8.79
C SER A 86 12.85 0.33 -10.22
N PHE A 87 11.99 1.30 -10.45
CA PHE A 87 11.46 1.67 -11.76
C PHE A 87 11.21 3.18 -11.82
N PRO A 88 12.26 3.99 -11.85
CA PRO A 88 12.11 5.44 -11.88
C PRO A 88 11.35 5.87 -13.14
N GLY A 89 10.27 6.62 -12.95
CA GLY A 89 9.44 7.14 -14.04
C GLY A 89 8.38 6.17 -14.57
N TYR A 90 8.34 4.91 -14.13
CA TYR A 90 7.25 4.00 -14.52
C TYR A 90 6.01 4.26 -13.68
N ARG A 91 4.93 4.61 -14.34
CA ARG A 91 3.64 4.91 -13.74
C ARG A 91 2.60 3.88 -14.16
N ILE A 92 1.84 3.38 -13.19
CA ILE A 92 0.83 2.35 -13.40
C ILE A 92 -0.55 2.97 -13.19
N PRO A 93 -1.49 2.87 -14.15
CA PRO A 93 -2.85 3.34 -13.94
C PRO A 93 -3.48 2.73 -12.70
N THR A 94 -4.07 3.53 -11.82
CA THR A 94 -4.70 3.08 -10.59
C THR A 94 -6.06 3.74 -10.37
N ALA A 95 -6.89 3.12 -9.51
CA ALA A 95 -8.11 3.72 -9.00
C ALA A 95 -7.83 4.37 -7.64
N LEU A 96 -8.35 5.58 -7.47
CA LEU A 96 -8.20 6.38 -6.27
C LEU A 96 -9.55 6.65 -5.62
N VAL A 97 -9.57 6.70 -4.30
CA VAL A 97 -10.71 7.17 -3.51
C VAL A 97 -10.32 8.46 -2.81
N TYR A 98 -11.03 9.54 -3.13
CA TYR A 98 -10.85 10.86 -2.56
C TYR A 98 -11.87 11.06 -1.44
N LEU A 99 -11.39 11.49 -0.29
CA LEU A 99 -12.22 11.76 0.88
C LEU A 99 -12.10 13.22 1.25
N THR A 100 -13.22 13.95 1.17
CA THR A 100 -13.33 15.32 1.64
C THR A 100 -14.00 15.34 3.01
N LEU A 101 -13.34 15.97 3.97
CA LEU A 101 -13.83 16.12 5.33
C LEU A 101 -14.77 17.33 5.43
N PRO A 102 -15.68 17.37 6.44
CA PRO A 102 -16.45 18.56 6.72
C PRO A 102 -15.54 19.74 7.12
N THR A 103 -15.98 20.96 6.86
CA THR A 103 -15.20 22.19 7.10
C THR A 103 -14.77 22.38 8.56
N SER A 104 -15.44 21.72 9.50
CA SER A 104 -15.07 21.70 10.92
C SER A 104 -13.83 20.87 11.24
N CYS A 105 -13.39 20.01 10.32
CA CYS A 105 -12.25 19.10 10.50
C CYS A 105 -11.04 19.57 9.69
N SER A 106 -9.89 19.71 10.33
CA SER A 106 -8.63 19.98 9.64
C SER A 106 -8.11 18.73 8.94
N PRO A 107 -7.94 18.73 7.60
CA PRO A 107 -7.44 17.57 6.86
C PRO A 107 -6.03 17.13 7.31
N THR A 108 -5.16 18.08 7.59
CA THR A 108 -3.79 17.80 8.07
C THR A 108 -3.80 17.11 9.44
N LYS A 109 -4.62 17.60 10.37
CA LYS A 109 -4.75 16.98 11.70
C LYS A 109 -5.38 15.59 11.61
N PHE A 110 -6.35 15.43 10.72
CA PHE A 110 -7.01 14.15 10.50
C PHE A 110 -6.04 13.10 9.89
N GLU A 111 -5.25 13.51 8.88
CA GLU A 111 -4.19 12.66 8.33
C GLU A 111 -3.20 12.22 9.43
N GLN A 112 -2.75 13.17 10.26
CA GLN A 112 -1.86 12.86 11.37
C GLN A 112 -2.49 11.85 12.33
N LEU A 113 -3.75 11.98 12.70
CA LEU A 113 -4.46 11.04 13.56
C LEU A 113 -4.61 9.66 12.93
N LEU A 114 -4.80 9.58 11.61
CA LEU A 114 -4.80 8.31 10.88
C LEU A 114 -3.42 7.64 10.94
N ARG A 115 -2.38 8.40 10.63
CA ARG A 115 -1.00 7.91 10.54
C ARG A 115 -0.42 7.49 11.88
N THR A 116 -0.76 8.20 12.97
CA THR A 116 -0.27 7.91 14.34
C THR A 116 -1.23 7.03 15.15
N GLY A 117 -2.32 6.59 14.56
CA GLY A 117 -3.31 5.72 15.22
C GLY A 117 -2.94 4.24 15.21
N GLU A 118 -3.77 3.44 15.87
CA GLU A 118 -3.62 1.98 15.90
C GLU A 118 -4.86 1.32 15.26
N PRO A 119 -4.72 0.59 14.15
CA PRO A 119 -3.51 0.49 13.31
C PRO A 119 -3.22 1.81 12.57
N PRO A 120 -1.94 2.09 12.22
CA PRO A 120 -1.59 3.27 11.44
C PRO A 120 -2.12 3.18 10.01
N ILE A 121 -2.72 4.27 9.53
CA ILE A 121 -3.26 4.36 8.17
C ILE A 121 -2.59 5.56 7.49
N VAL A 122 -1.87 5.27 6.40
CA VAL A 122 -1.17 6.29 5.62
C VAL A 122 -2.00 6.61 4.38
N ALA A 123 -2.49 7.84 4.30
CA ALA A 123 -3.16 8.40 3.13
C ALA A 123 -2.32 9.55 2.55
N ARG A 124 -2.48 9.85 1.28
CA ARG A 124 -1.93 11.09 0.71
C ARG A 124 -2.87 12.24 1.04
N LEU A 125 -2.31 13.41 1.28
CA LEU A 125 -3.08 14.65 1.44
C LEU A 125 -2.72 15.59 0.30
N GLU A 126 -3.69 15.89 -0.57
CA GLU A 126 -3.53 16.80 -1.69
C GLU A 126 -4.81 17.66 -1.81
N HIS A 127 -4.66 18.96 -1.96
CA HIS A 127 -5.78 19.89 -2.11
C HIS A 127 -6.88 19.74 -1.02
N ASP A 128 -6.47 19.57 0.23
CA ASP A 128 -7.34 19.34 1.39
C ASP A 128 -8.20 18.06 1.32
N GLN A 129 -7.88 17.14 0.43
CA GLN A 129 -8.51 15.82 0.32
C GLN A 129 -7.55 14.72 0.74
N LEU A 130 -8.07 13.74 1.46
CA LEU A 130 -7.35 12.49 1.72
C LEU A 130 -7.55 11.54 0.54
N ILE A 131 -6.46 11.00 0.04
CA ILE A 131 -6.45 10.14 -1.15
C ILE A 131 -5.94 8.75 -0.77
N PHE A 132 -6.76 7.75 -1.06
CA PHE A 132 -6.43 6.34 -0.90
C PHE A 132 -6.17 5.71 -2.27
N ASP A 133 -4.97 5.17 -2.46
CA ASP A 133 -4.64 4.35 -3.62
C ASP A 133 -4.97 2.88 -3.27
N VAL A 134 -6.05 2.37 -3.88
CA VAL A 134 -6.54 1.03 -3.54
C VAL A 134 -5.61 -0.10 -3.99
N ARG A 135 -4.63 0.19 -4.84
CA ARG A 135 -3.58 -0.76 -5.27
C ARG A 135 -2.76 -1.27 -4.09
N THR A 136 -2.48 -0.39 -3.12
CA THR A 136 -1.64 -0.72 -1.96
C THR A 136 -2.41 -1.41 -0.83
N LEU A 137 -3.74 -1.45 -0.89
CA LEU A 137 -4.56 -2.06 0.14
C LEU A 137 -4.48 -3.59 0.10
N GLN A 138 -4.41 -4.19 1.26
CA GLN A 138 -4.41 -5.64 1.44
C GLN A 138 -5.74 -6.14 2.02
N GLY A 139 -5.87 -7.46 2.16
CA GLY A 139 -7.07 -8.05 2.74
C GLY A 139 -7.36 -7.52 4.15
N GLY A 140 -8.59 -7.03 4.37
CA GLY A 140 -9.03 -6.45 5.64
C GLY A 140 -8.73 -4.97 5.85
N ASP A 141 -7.89 -4.34 5.00
CA ASP A 141 -7.54 -2.92 5.19
C ASP A 141 -8.72 -1.97 4.97
N VAL A 142 -9.62 -2.28 4.04
CA VAL A 142 -10.85 -1.50 3.82
C VAL A 142 -11.68 -1.41 5.11
N THR A 143 -11.81 -2.52 5.82
CA THR A 143 -12.54 -2.56 7.10
C THR A 143 -11.83 -1.76 8.19
N LYS A 144 -10.50 -1.86 8.27
CA LYS A 144 -9.70 -1.07 9.23
C LYS A 144 -9.82 0.43 8.96
N ILE A 145 -9.73 0.84 7.69
CA ILE A 145 -9.89 2.23 7.24
C ILE A 145 -11.27 2.74 7.67
N TYR A 146 -12.33 2.00 7.34
CA TYR A 146 -13.69 2.35 7.72
C TYR A 146 -13.86 2.55 9.23
N HIS A 147 -13.45 1.56 10.03
CA HIS A 147 -13.59 1.65 11.49
C HIS A 147 -12.80 2.82 12.08
N ARG A 148 -11.59 3.05 11.58
CA ARG A 148 -10.76 4.14 12.08
C ARG A 148 -11.34 5.50 11.74
N ILE A 149 -11.75 5.71 10.50
CA ILE A 149 -12.37 6.97 10.06
C ILE A 149 -13.68 7.20 10.79
N SER A 150 -14.55 6.18 10.89
CA SER A 150 -15.80 6.26 11.63
C SER A 150 -15.60 6.62 13.11
N SER A 151 -14.53 6.15 13.73
CA SER A 151 -14.22 6.49 15.12
C SER A 151 -13.74 7.93 15.31
N LEU A 152 -13.07 8.49 14.29
CA LEU A 152 -12.56 9.87 14.32
C LEU A 152 -13.64 10.92 13.95
N MET A 153 -14.73 10.47 13.34
CA MET A 153 -15.87 11.34 12.94
C MET A 153 -16.95 11.43 14.00
N LYS A 154 -16.83 10.72 15.12
CA LYS A 154 -17.72 10.82 16.29
C LYS A 154 -17.32 11.97 17.21
#